data_1dc7adba71a41e20f2908e2093cde0a7
#
_entry.id   1dc7adba71a41e20f2908e2093cde0a7
#
_cell.length_a   1.000
_cell.length_b   1.000
_cell.length_c   1.000
_cell.angle_alpha   90.00
_cell.angle_beta   90.00
_cell.angle_gamma   90.00
#
_symmetry.space_group_name_H-M   'P 1'
#
loop_
_entity.id
_entity.type
_entity.pdbx_description
1 polymer ?
#
loop_
_entity_poly.entity_id
_entity_poly.type
_entity_poly.pdbx_seq_one_letter_code
_entity_poly.pdbx_strand_id
1 'polypeptide(L)'
;MAEIDTQVLELETGPDPVCSIIFLHGLGADCHDFESLPNMLDLPVGIPIRFVLPDAPMRPITINNGMVMRGWYDIGFDIDRGLCPDGLEDSARMMRTLLDREEQRGVAAARLLLGGF
;
A
#
# COMPACT_ATOMS: atom_id res chain seq x y z
N MET A 1 11.80 -11.74 -9.53
CA MET A 1 11.04 -10.81 -8.65
C MET A 1 9.93 -10.16 -9.46
N ALA A 2 8.73 -10.11 -8.93
CA ALA A 2 7.63 -9.44 -9.62
C ALA A 2 7.90 -7.94 -9.70
N GLU A 3 7.58 -7.36 -10.84
CA GLU A 3 7.73 -5.93 -11.06
C GLU A 3 6.50 -5.19 -10.56
N ILE A 4 6.71 -4.00 -10.02
CA ILE A 4 5.61 -3.15 -9.58
C ILE A 4 5.43 -2.06 -10.63
N ASP A 5 4.27 -2.08 -11.30
CA ASP A 5 3.99 -1.21 -12.42
C ASP A 5 3.48 0.17 -12.03
N THR A 6 3.25 0.40 -10.73
CA THR A 6 2.73 1.66 -10.23
C THR A 6 3.81 2.41 -9.45
N GLN A 7 3.58 3.69 -9.22
CA GLN A 7 4.48 4.51 -8.42
C GLN A 7 4.45 4.06 -6.97
N VAL A 8 5.61 4.07 -6.33
CA VAL A 8 5.74 3.81 -4.89
C VAL A 8 6.50 4.99 -4.28
N LEU A 9 5.84 5.71 -3.40
CA LEU A 9 6.47 6.80 -2.67
C LEU A 9 7.10 6.24 -1.40
N GLU A 10 8.37 6.60 -1.15
CA GLU A 10 9.06 6.17 0.08
C GLU A 10 9.48 7.38 0.89
N LEU A 11 9.22 7.33 2.18
CA LEU A 11 9.61 8.37 3.13
C LEU A 11 10.36 7.71 4.28
N GLU A 12 11.51 8.26 4.66
CA GLU A 12 12.30 7.71 5.75
C GLU A 12 12.45 8.76 6.84
N THR A 13 12.24 8.35 8.09
CA THR A 13 12.32 9.26 9.23
C THR A 13 13.75 9.43 9.75
N GLY A 14 14.68 8.64 9.23
CA GLY A 14 16.10 8.72 9.55
C GLY A 14 16.90 7.74 8.72
N PRO A 15 18.23 7.78 8.83
CA PRO A 15 19.09 6.87 8.05
C PRO A 15 18.98 5.43 8.52
N ASP A 16 19.21 4.51 7.61
CA ASP A 16 19.22 3.06 7.86
C ASP A 16 17.97 2.56 8.59
N PRO A 17 16.77 2.70 7.98
CA PRO A 17 15.53 2.26 8.62
C PRO A 17 15.58 0.82 9.10
N VAL A 18 15.08 0.58 10.31
CA VAL A 18 15.01 -0.76 10.93
C VAL A 18 13.60 -1.32 10.94
N CYS A 19 12.60 -0.49 10.62
CA CYS A 19 11.19 -0.86 10.51
C CYS A 19 10.64 -0.31 9.20
N SER A 20 9.64 -0.97 8.66
CA SER A 20 8.93 -0.47 7.47
C SER A 20 7.43 -0.56 7.68
N ILE A 21 6.73 0.47 7.24
CA ILE A 21 5.28 0.53 7.26
C ILE A 21 4.82 0.71 5.81
N ILE A 22 4.12 -0.30 5.30
CA ILE A 22 3.47 -0.21 3.99
C ILE A 22 2.03 0.21 4.24
N PHE A 23 1.64 1.38 3.73
CA PHE A 23 0.32 1.92 4.00
C PHE A 23 -0.41 2.22 2.69
N LEU A 24 -1.64 1.70 2.57
CA LEU A 24 -2.43 1.72 1.34
C LEU A 24 -3.48 2.82 1.41
N HIS A 25 -3.53 3.66 0.36
CA HIS A 25 -4.54 4.71 0.26
C HIS A 25 -5.93 4.14 -0.06
N GLY A 26 -6.95 4.96 0.13
CA GLY A 26 -8.33 4.58 -0.17
C GLY A 26 -8.69 4.70 -1.65
N LEU A 27 -9.89 4.29 -1.98
CA LEU A 27 -10.42 4.32 -3.34
C LEU A 27 -10.34 5.72 -3.93
N GLY A 28 -9.80 5.84 -5.13
CA GLY A 28 -9.71 7.11 -5.86
C GLY A 28 -8.62 8.05 -5.39
N ALA A 29 -7.90 7.71 -4.33
CA ALA A 29 -6.74 8.48 -3.86
C ALA A 29 -5.46 8.06 -4.58
N ASP A 30 -4.31 8.40 -4.04
CA ASP A 30 -3.01 7.99 -4.59
C ASP A 30 -1.96 7.93 -3.48
N CYS A 31 -0.72 7.66 -3.86
CA CYS A 31 0.38 7.49 -2.91
C CYS A 31 0.66 8.75 -2.08
N HIS A 32 0.22 9.93 -2.54
CA HIS A 32 0.46 11.19 -1.82
C HIS A 32 -0.58 11.47 -0.73
N ASP A 33 -1.68 10.70 -0.69
CA ASP A 33 -2.75 10.92 0.28
C ASP A 33 -2.26 10.83 1.72
N PHE A 34 -1.32 9.93 1.99
CA PHE A 34 -0.75 9.75 3.32
C PHE A 34 0.71 10.20 3.42
N GLU A 35 1.13 11.11 2.53
CA GLU A 35 2.50 11.61 2.54
C GLU A 35 2.86 12.29 3.88
N SER A 36 1.88 12.87 4.56
CA SER A 36 2.07 13.49 5.87
C SER A 36 2.00 12.51 7.05
N LEU A 37 1.74 11.23 6.79
CA LEU A 37 1.55 10.23 7.85
C LEU A 37 2.70 10.20 8.87
N PRO A 38 3.98 10.26 8.48
CA PRO A 38 5.07 10.26 9.47
C PRO A 38 4.98 11.41 10.46
N ASN A 39 4.46 12.57 10.04
CA ASN A 39 4.32 13.73 10.89
C ASN A 39 3.05 13.71 11.75
N MET A 40 2.09 12.85 11.39
CA MET A 40 0.83 12.70 12.11
C MET A 40 0.91 11.68 13.24
N LEU A 41 1.89 10.79 13.17
CA LEU A 41 2.06 9.74 14.15
C LEU A 41 3.07 10.18 15.22
N ASP A 42 2.82 9.73 16.45
CA ASP A 42 3.75 9.92 17.55
C ASP A 42 4.77 8.78 17.52
N LEU A 43 5.78 8.93 16.67
CA LEU A 43 6.75 7.89 16.43
C LEU A 43 7.85 7.90 17.49
N PRO A 44 8.41 6.71 17.84
CA PRO A 44 9.52 6.63 18.79
C PRO A 44 10.74 7.41 18.29
N VAL A 45 11.35 8.19 19.17
CA VAL A 45 12.58 8.90 18.87
C VAL A 45 13.73 7.89 18.75
N GLY A 46 14.55 8.07 17.71
CA GLY A 46 15.76 7.25 17.52
C GLY A 46 15.51 5.92 16.83
N ILE A 47 14.29 5.64 16.38
CA ILE A 47 13.99 4.45 15.58
C ILE A 47 13.64 4.88 14.16
N PRO A 48 14.57 4.73 13.20
CA PRO A 48 14.27 5.12 11.81
C PRO A 48 13.26 4.17 11.17
N ILE A 49 12.25 4.74 10.53
CA ILE A 49 11.15 4.00 9.91
C ILE A 49 11.03 4.41 8.45
N ARG A 50 10.86 3.43 7.58
CA ARG A 50 10.54 3.67 6.17
C ARG A 50 9.06 3.49 5.97
N PHE A 51 8.42 4.55 5.41
CA PHE A 51 7.03 4.47 4.98
C PHE A 51 7.03 4.17 3.48
N VAL A 52 6.32 3.11 3.11
CA VAL A 52 6.19 2.67 1.72
C VAL A 52 4.74 2.89 1.32
N LEU A 53 4.50 3.83 0.41
CA LEU A 53 3.17 4.27 0.01
C LEU A 53 2.97 3.99 -1.47
N PRO A 54 2.41 2.82 -1.84
CA PRO A 54 2.22 2.50 -3.24
C PRO A 54 0.93 3.10 -3.79
N ASP A 55 0.94 3.40 -5.10
CA ASP A 55 -0.27 3.71 -5.85
C ASP A 55 -1.01 2.43 -6.19
N ALA A 56 -2.33 2.43 -6.03
CA ALA A 56 -3.16 1.37 -6.58
C ALA A 56 -3.19 1.45 -8.10
N PRO A 57 -3.43 0.33 -8.78
CA PRO A 57 -3.64 0.33 -10.23
C PRO A 57 -4.90 1.11 -10.61
N MET A 58 -4.90 1.68 -11.80
CA MET A 58 -6.11 2.27 -12.39
C MET A 58 -7.02 1.15 -12.88
N ARG A 59 -8.28 1.20 -12.52
CA ARG A 59 -9.28 0.21 -12.95
C ARG A 59 -10.67 0.80 -13.01
N PRO A 60 -11.58 0.25 -13.82
CA PRO A 60 -12.99 0.62 -13.76
C PRO A 60 -13.58 0.20 -12.41
N ILE A 61 -14.31 1.08 -11.77
CA ILE A 61 -14.97 0.80 -10.48
C ILE A 61 -16.46 0.72 -10.71
N THR A 62 -17.01 -0.46 -10.55
CA THR A 62 -18.39 -0.77 -10.90
C THR A 62 -19.40 0.10 -10.15
N ILE A 63 -19.21 0.29 -8.84
CA ILE A 63 -20.14 1.09 -8.04
C ILE A 63 -20.13 2.58 -8.46
N ASN A 64 -19.10 3.02 -9.15
CA ASN A 64 -18.98 4.37 -9.68
C ASN A 64 -19.24 4.40 -11.18
N ASN A 65 -20.16 3.56 -11.64
CA ASN A 65 -20.58 3.46 -13.04
C ASN A 65 -19.45 3.16 -14.02
N GLY A 66 -18.46 2.39 -13.56
CA GLY A 66 -17.32 2.01 -14.39
C GLY A 66 -16.29 3.11 -14.58
N MET A 67 -16.38 4.20 -13.83
CA MET A 67 -15.35 5.24 -13.90
C MET A 67 -14.00 4.68 -13.53
N VAL A 68 -12.97 5.00 -14.33
CA VAL A 68 -11.61 4.51 -14.11
C VAL A 68 -10.94 5.37 -13.03
N MET A 69 -10.46 4.72 -12.00
CA MET A 69 -9.75 5.39 -10.90
C MET A 69 -8.82 4.39 -10.20
N ARG A 70 -7.96 4.89 -9.31
CA ARG A 70 -7.09 4.01 -8.54
C ARG A 70 -7.92 3.22 -7.54
N GLY A 71 -7.78 1.91 -7.61
CA GLY A 71 -8.47 1.01 -6.70
C GLY A 71 -7.72 -0.30 -6.55
N TRP A 72 -7.68 -0.81 -5.32
CA TRP A 72 -7.01 -2.08 -5.04
C TRP A 72 -7.79 -3.27 -5.57
N TYR A 73 -9.09 -3.11 -5.69
CA TYR A 73 -10.00 -4.11 -6.27
C TYR A 73 -11.29 -3.40 -6.70
N ASP A 74 -12.08 -4.09 -7.53
CA ASP A 74 -13.36 -3.54 -7.99
C ASP A 74 -14.39 -3.63 -6.86
N ILE A 75 -15.20 -2.59 -6.72
CA ILE A 75 -16.31 -2.53 -5.78
C ILE A 75 -17.61 -2.53 -6.59
N GLY A 76 -18.42 -3.55 -6.36
CA GLY A 76 -19.72 -3.71 -7.03
C GLY A 76 -20.86 -3.14 -6.20
N PHE A 77 -22.07 -3.23 -6.78
CA PHE A 77 -23.28 -2.78 -6.09
C PHE A 77 -23.74 -3.77 -5.03
N ASP A 78 -23.43 -5.05 -5.19
CA ASP A 78 -23.75 -6.08 -4.22
C ASP A 78 -22.51 -6.42 -3.41
N ILE A 79 -22.68 -6.41 -2.09
CA ILE A 79 -21.64 -6.97 -1.23
C ILE A 79 -21.63 -8.45 -1.48
N ASP A 80 -20.63 -8.89 -2.18
CA ASP A 80 -20.63 -10.21 -2.59
C ASP A 80 -20.21 -11.19 -1.54
N ARG A 81 -20.94 -12.19 -1.44
CA ARG A 81 -20.83 -13.16 -0.40
C ARG A 81 -19.92 -14.30 -0.79
N GLY A 82 -18.64 -14.01 -0.83
CA GLY A 82 -17.62 -15.03 -1.02
C GLY A 82 -16.97 -15.08 -2.38
N LEU A 83 -17.24 -14.13 -3.26
CA LEU A 83 -16.48 -14.00 -4.50
C LEU A 83 -15.30 -13.07 -4.30
N CYS A 84 -14.20 -13.38 -4.94
CA CYS A 84 -13.04 -12.53 -4.95
C CYS A 84 -13.25 -11.40 -5.95
N PRO A 85 -13.27 -10.11 -5.53
CA PRO A 85 -13.43 -9.01 -6.47
C PRO A 85 -12.26 -8.93 -7.45
N ASP A 86 -12.53 -8.40 -8.64
CA ASP A 86 -11.48 -8.21 -9.63
C ASP A 86 -10.38 -7.32 -9.07
N GLY A 87 -9.15 -7.74 -9.25
CA GLY A 87 -7.97 -7.01 -8.82
C GLY A 87 -7.47 -7.37 -7.44
N LEU A 88 -8.25 -8.05 -6.61
CA LEU A 88 -7.83 -8.37 -5.25
C LEU A 88 -6.58 -9.24 -5.22
N GLU A 89 -6.53 -10.26 -6.06
CA GLU A 89 -5.36 -11.14 -6.11
C GLU A 89 -4.11 -10.43 -6.61
N ASP A 90 -4.26 -9.55 -7.60
CA ASP A 90 -3.15 -8.76 -8.12
C ASP A 90 -2.60 -7.81 -7.06
N SER A 91 -3.49 -7.18 -6.31
CA SER A 91 -3.09 -6.28 -5.22
C SER A 91 -2.43 -7.05 -4.08
N ALA A 92 -2.93 -8.22 -3.74
CA ALA A 92 -2.30 -9.08 -2.72
C ALA A 92 -0.89 -9.48 -3.16
N ARG A 93 -0.73 -9.79 -4.44
CA ARG A 93 0.58 -10.14 -5.00
C ARG A 93 1.53 -8.95 -4.96
N MET A 94 1.04 -7.74 -5.26
CA MET A 94 1.83 -6.51 -5.14
C MET A 94 2.29 -6.30 -3.70
N MET A 95 1.40 -6.51 -2.72
CA MET A 95 1.76 -6.37 -1.31
C MET A 95 2.83 -7.37 -0.91
N ARG A 96 2.72 -8.61 -1.36
CA ARG A 96 3.74 -9.62 -1.11
C ARG A 96 5.09 -9.20 -1.69
N THR A 97 5.08 -8.67 -2.90
CA THR A 97 6.31 -8.17 -3.53
C THR A 97 6.94 -7.03 -2.72
N LEU A 98 6.13 -6.11 -2.22
CA LEU A 98 6.63 -5.00 -1.40
C LEU A 98 7.19 -5.50 -0.06
N LEU A 99 6.53 -6.46 0.58
CA LEU A 99 7.03 -7.06 1.81
C LEU A 99 8.34 -7.79 1.59
N ASP A 100 8.43 -8.60 0.54
CA ASP A 100 9.65 -9.31 0.19
C ASP A 100 10.80 -8.35 -0.09
N ARG A 101 10.50 -7.24 -0.77
CA ARG A 101 11.49 -6.23 -1.07
C ARG A 101 12.06 -5.60 0.20
N GLU A 102 11.21 -5.34 1.21
CA GLU A 102 11.66 -4.79 2.48
C GLU A 102 12.53 -5.79 3.26
N GLU A 103 12.18 -7.07 3.22
CA GLU A 103 13.02 -8.10 3.83
C GLU A 103 14.40 -8.19 3.15
N GLN A 104 14.42 -8.09 1.83
CA GLN A 104 15.69 -8.07 1.06
C GLN A 104 16.53 -6.85 1.38
N ARG A 105 15.90 -5.75 1.77
CA ARG A 105 16.58 -4.52 2.17
C ARG A 105 17.05 -4.57 3.63
N GLY A 106 16.83 -5.68 4.32
CA GLY A 106 17.35 -5.93 5.67
C GLY A 106 16.36 -5.67 6.79
N VAL A 107 15.09 -5.42 6.50
CA VAL A 107 14.08 -5.24 7.54
C VAL A 107 13.52 -6.59 7.93
N ALA A 108 13.65 -6.96 9.21
CA ALA A 108 13.14 -8.24 9.70
C ALA A 108 11.62 -8.30 9.60
N ALA A 109 11.07 -9.48 9.30
CA ALA A 109 9.63 -9.67 9.15
C ALA A 109 8.84 -9.18 10.36
N ALA A 110 9.37 -9.34 11.57
CA ALA A 110 8.73 -8.87 12.79
C ALA A 110 8.65 -7.34 12.89
N ARG A 111 9.31 -6.62 12.00
CA ARG A 111 9.34 -5.15 11.97
C ARG A 111 8.69 -4.58 10.72
N LEU A 112 7.89 -5.39 10.04
CA LEU A 112 7.10 -4.98 8.89
C LEU A 112 5.65 -4.81 9.32
N LEU A 113 5.06 -3.66 8.99
CA LEU A 113 3.66 -3.39 9.23
C LEU A 113 2.98 -3.13 7.90
N LEU A 114 1.79 -3.67 7.73
CA LEU A 114 0.93 -3.43 6.57
C LEU A 114 -0.37 -2.85 7.07
N GLY A 115 -0.72 -1.69 6.59
CA GLY A 115 -1.95 -1.02 6.97
C GLY A 115 -2.59 -0.31 5.80
N GLY A 116 -3.76 0.25 6.02
CA GLY A 116 -4.47 0.95 4.98
C GLY A 116 -5.71 1.66 5.50
N PHE A 117 -6.28 2.43 4.59
CA PHE A 117 -7.46 3.23 4.91
C PHE A 117 -8.54 3.05 3.83
#